data_5a19255c526e131d727a633c0febfcd1
#
_entry.id   5a19255c526e131d727a633c0febfcd1
#
_cell.length_a   1.000
_cell.length_b   1.000
_cell.length_c   1.000
_cell.angle_alpha   90.00
_cell.angle_beta   90.00
_cell.angle_gamma   90.00
#
_symmetry.space_group_name_H-M   'P 1'
#
loop_
_entity.id
_entity.type
_entity.pdbx_description
1 polymer ?
#
loop_
_entity_poly.entity_id
_entity_poly.type
_entity_poly.pdbx_seq_one_letter_code
_entity_poly.pdbx_strand_id
1 'polypeptide(L)'
;METMLLHLHLVRHGQTFFNRYNRLQGWSNSPLTDAGLADADKAAAKLRDIEFAAAYCSDTTRAQVTAQRILDANEAAGHVRPSLVSDMHFREQFYGYFEGQDMSVAWTAAGGPHGAKNYNDIVRKYGLAATRDFLKEADPFHDAESDNEYWHRVEDGFALIADNPRLKDGDVELLY
;
A
#
# COMPACT_ATOMS: atom_id res chain seq x y z
N MET A 1 17.79 22.72 12.11
CA MET A 1 17.32 22.08 10.86
C MET A 1 16.04 22.80 10.46
N GLU A 2 16.00 23.42 9.29
CA GLU A 2 14.73 23.93 8.75
C GLU A 2 13.81 22.74 8.51
N THR A 3 12.59 22.84 9.00
CA THR A 3 11.56 21.81 8.80
C THR A 3 11.01 21.97 7.40
N MET A 4 11.26 21.02 6.52
CA MET A 4 10.65 20.97 5.18
C MET A 4 9.22 20.44 5.29
N LEU A 5 8.27 21.14 4.69
CA LEU A 5 6.88 20.69 4.58
C LEU A 5 6.65 20.06 3.21
N LEU A 6 6.14 18.85 3.18
CA LEU A 6 5.74 18.13 1.98
C LEU A 6 4.24 17.82 2.03
N HIS A 7 3.56 17.89 0.90
CA HIS A 7 2.15 17.53 0.75
C HIS A 7 2.04 16.16 0.07
N LEU A 8 1.66 15.13 0.79
CA LEU A 8 1.52 13.77 0.27
C LEU A 8 0.07 13.47 -0.12
N HIS A 9 -0.15 13.10 -1.37
CA HIS A 9 -1.39 12.52 -1.85
C HIS A 9 -1.30 11.00 -1.77
N LEU A 10 -1.90 10.41 -0.75
CA LEU A 10 -1.93 8.96 -0.55
C LEU A 10 -3.08 8.34 -1.33
N VAL A 11 -2.78 7.43 -2.23
CA VAL A 11 -3.78 6.76 -3.07
C VAL A 11 -3.69 5.24 -2.87
N ARG A 12 -4.83 4.58 -2.71
CA ARG A 12 -4.92 3.12 -2.66
C ARG A 12 -5.46 2.58 -3.99
N HIS A 13 -4.94 1.43 -4.42
CA HIS A 13 -5.44 0.73 -5.60
C HIS A 13 -6.93 0.36 -5.51
N GLY A 14 -7.59 0.26 -6.65
CA GLY A 14 -8.94 -0.26 -6.77
C GLY A 14 -9.01 -1.78 -6.56
N GLN A 15 -10.19 -2.36 -6.78
CA GLN A 15 -10.42 -3.78 -6.59
C GLN A 15 -9.52 -4.65 -7.48
N THR A 16 -8.85 -5.64 -6.89
CA THR A 16 -8.16 -6.74 -7.58
C THR A 16 -9.02 -8.00 -7.60
N PHE A 17 -8.63 -9.01 -8.39
CA PHE A 17 -9.32 -10.31 -8.35
C PHE A 17 -9.17 -10.98 -6.98
N PHE A 18 -8.04 -10.84 -6.28
CA PHE A 18 -7.89 -11.36 -4.93
C PHE A 18 -8.87 -10.69 -3.96
N ASN A 19 -9.03 -9.36 -4.03
CA ASN A 19 -10.04 -8.67 -3.22
C ASN A 19 -11.45 -9.17 -3.53
N ARG A 20 -11.78 -9.37 -4.82
CA ARG A 20 -13.08 -9.90 -5.26
C ARG A 20 -13.35 -11.30 -4.71
N TYR A 21 -12.31 -12.12 -4.56
CA TYR A 21 -12.41 -13.50 -4.07
C TYR A 21 -12.17 -13.64 -2.56
N ASN A 22 -12.16 -12.53 -1.82
CA ASN A 22 -11.90 -12.49 -0.37
C ASN A 22 -10.55 -13.12 0.02
N ARG A 23 -9.49 -12.85 -0.77
CA ARG A 23 -8.14 -13.37 -0.52
C ARG A 23 -7.20 -12.29 -0.01
N LEU A 24 -6.30 -12.66 0.90
CA LEU A 24 -5.21 -11.80 1.34
C LEU A 24 -4.27 -11.47 0.18
N GLN A 25 -3.89 -10.21 0.08
CA GLN A 25 -3.00 -9.73 -0.96
C GLN A 25 -2.07 -8.65 -0.39
N GLY A 26 -0.89 -9.07 -0.04
CA GLY A 26 0.21 -8.19 0.33
C GLY A 26 1.23 -8.09 -0.81
N TRP A 27 2.23 -8.96 -0.81
CA TRP A 27 3.30 -8.96 -1.80
C TRP A 27 2.96 -9.72 -3.08
N SER A 28 1.95 -10.59 -3.06
CA SER A 28 1.48 -11.29 -4.25
C SER A 28 0.83 -10.33 -5.26
N ASN A 29 0.99 -10.63 -6.54
CA ASN A 29 0.38 -9.87 -7.63
C ASN A 29 -0.92 -10.53 -8.10
N SER A 30 -2.02 -9.79 -7.99
CA SER A 30 -3.29 -10.10 -8.65
C SER A 30 -3.73 -8.87 -9.44
N PRO A 31 -4.14 -9.00 -10.70
CA PRO A 31 -4.53 -7.86 -11.54
C PRO A 31 -5.71 -7.09 -10.96
N LEU A 32 -5.82 -5.82 -11.35
CA LEU A 32 -7.04 -5.04 -11.13
C LEU A 32 -8.19 -5.63 -11.96
N THR A 33 -9.38 -5.61 -11.38
CA THR A 33 -10.63 -5.88 -12.13
C THR A 33 -11.02 -4.64 -12.96
N ASP A 34 -11.99 -4.77 -13.87
CA ASP A 34 -12.53 -3.61 -14.59
C ASP A 34 -13.03 -2.53 -13.62
N ALA A 35 -13.67 -2.93 -12.51
CA ALA A 35 -14.07 -2.02 -11.45
C ALA A 35 -12.87 -1.32 -10.81
N GLY A 36 -11.78 -2.06 -10.54
CA GLY A 36 -10.55 -1.51 -10.01
C GLY A 36 -9.85 -0.54 -10.96
N LEU A 37 -9.89 -0.83 -12.27
CA LEU A 37 -9.39 0.09 -13.31
C LEU A 37 -10.23 1.37 -13.36
N ALA A 38 -11.57 1.25 -13.30
CA ALA A 38 -12.46 2.40 -13.24
C ALA A 38 -12.25 3.26 -11.97
N ASP A 39 -11.91 2.65 -10.83
CA ASP A 39 -11.56 3.40 -9.62
C ASP A 39 -10.23 4.14 -9.78
N ALA A 40 -9.24 3.55 -10.45
CA ALA A 40 -7.99 4.23 -10.80
C ALA A 40 -8.26 5.44 -11.73
N ASP A 41 -9.14 5.31 -12.72
CA ASP A 41 -9.53 6.41 -13.60
C ASP A 41 -10.25 7.54 -12.85
N LYS A 42 -11.08 7.21 -11.85
CA LYS A 42 -11.71 8.23 -10.97
C LYS A 42 -10.68 8.97 -10.12
N ALA A 43 -9.68 8.25 -9.58
CA ALA A 43 -8.58 8.88 -8.85
C ALA A 43 -7.77 9.79 -9.78
N ALA A 44 -7.45 9.32 -10.98
CA ALA A 44 -6.77 10.10 -12.01
C ALA A 44 -7.53 11.39 -12.37
N ALA A 45 -8.85 11.31 -12.56
CA ALA A 45 -9.69 12.49 -12.82
C ALA A 45 -9.70 13.52 -11.68
N LYS A 46 -9.64 13.05 -10.42
CA LYS A 46 -9.58 13.94 -9.24
C LYS A 46 -8.25 14.65 -9.07
N LEU A 47 -7.17 13.99 -9.48
CA LEU A 47 -5.80 14.46 -9.26
C LEU A 47 -5.18 15.09 -10.50
N ARG A 48 -5.91 15.15 -11.63
CA ARG A 48 -5.40 15.59 -12.92
C ARG A 48 -4.80 16.99 -12.94
N ASP A 49 -5.34 17.89 -12.11
CA ASP A 49 -4.96 19.31 -12.10
C ASP A 49 -3.94 19.64 -10.99
N ILE A 50 -3.37 18.60 -10.34
CA ILE A 50 -2.33 18.76 -9.31
C ILE A 50 -0.95 18.56 -9.96
N GLU A 51 -0.06 19.52 -9.78
CA GLU A 51 1.34 19.39 -10.21
C GLU A 51 2.11 18.60 -9.16
N PHE A 52 2.58 17.41 -9.54
CA PHE A 52 3.38 16.56 -8.66
C PHE A 52 4.88 16.80 -8.91
N ALA A 53 5.63 17.11 -7.84
CA ALA A 53 7.07 17.23 -7.86
C ALA A 53 7.76 15.85 -7.92
N ALA A 54 7.16 14.84 -7.29
CA ALA A 54 7.63 13.47 -7.31
C ALA A 54 6.46 12.47 -7.24
N ALA A 55 6.71 11.22 -7.65
CA ALA A 55 5.73 10.14 -7.58
C ALA A 55 6.40 8.85 -7.15
N TYR A 56 5.79 8.17 -6.19
CA TYR A 56 6.27 6.92 -5.61
C TYR A 56 5.16 5.87 -5.63
N CYS A 57 5.50 4.61 -5.78
CA CYS A 57 4.56 3.52 -5.63
C CYS A 57 5.26 2.24 -5.16
N SER A 58 4.49 1.28 -4.64
CA SER A 58 5.03 -0.06 -4.49
C SER A 58 5.34 -0.67 -5.86
N ASP A 59 6.24 -1.63 -5.90
CA ASP A 59 6.62 -2.35 -7.12
C ASP A 59 5.60 -3.43 -7.52
N THR A 60 4.43 -3.48 -6.86
CA THR A 60 3.33 -4.35 -7.24
C THR A 60 2.60 -3.81 -8.48
N THR A 61 2.15 -4.70 -9.36
CA THR A 61 1.51 -4.33 -10.63
C THR A 61 0.27 -3.44 -10.41
N ARG A 62 -0.55 -3.73 -9.40
CA ARG A 62 -1.75 -2.93 -9.09
C ARG A 62 -1.43 -1.48 -8.73
N ALA A 63 -0.33 -1.27 -7.99
CA ALA A 63 0.15 0.05 -7.60
C ALA A 63 0.67 0.82 -8.82
N GLN A 64 1.56 0.18 -9.59
CA GLN A 64 2.14 0.79 -10.79
C GLN A 64 1.09 1.19 -11.81
N VAL A 65 0.10 0.31 -12.10
CA VAL A 65 -0.97 0.60 -13.06
C VAL A 65 -1.81 1.80 -12.61
N THR A 66 -2.14 1.88 -11.31
CA THR A 66 -2.93 3.01 -10.81
C THR A 66 -2.14 4.31 -10.80
N ALA A 67 -0.88 4.28 -10.36
CA ALA A 67 0.00 5.45 -10.38
C ALA A 67 0.20 5.98 -11.81
N GLN A 68 0.45 5.09 -12.78
CA GLN A 68 0.61 5.48 -14.18
C GLN A 68 -0.64 6.15 -14.74
N ARG A 69 -1.85 5.63 -14.47
CA ARG A 69 -3.11 6.25 -14.91
C ARG A 69 -3.29 7.66 -14.36
N ILE A 70 -2.91 7.89 -13.10
CA ILE A 70 -2.94 9.22 -12.49
C ILE A 70 -1.95 10.14 -13.20
N LEU A 71 -0.71 9.70 -13.42
CA LEU A 71 0.32 10.49 -14.08
C LEU A 71 -0.02 10.75 -15.56
N ASP A 72 -0.63 9.81 -16.27
CA ASP A 72 -1.10 9.99 -17.65
C ASP A 72 -2.17 11.08 -17.75
N ALA A 73 -3.15 11.10 -16.84
CA ALA A 73 -4.17 12.12 -16.79
C ALA A 73 -3.61 13.50 -16.43
N ASN A 74 -2.62 13.53 -15.54
CA ASN A 74 -1.91 14.72 -15.10
C ASN A 74 -1.09 15.34 -16.25
N GLU A 75 -0.32 14.52 -16.97
CA GLU A 75 0.41 14.93 -18.16
C GLU A 75 -0.51 15.43 -19.29
N ALA A 76 -1.64 14.76 -19.51
CA ALA A 76 -2.66 15.19 -20.46
C ALA A 76 -3.32 16.54 -20.08
N ALA A 77 -3.28 16.93 -18.81
CA ALA A 77 -3.69 18.25 -18.34
C ALA A 77 -2.62 19.35 -18.53
N GLY A 78 -1.43 18.97 -18.98
CA GLY A 78 -0.33 19.91 -19.28
C GLY A 78 0.74 20.02 -18.19
N HIS A 79 0.69 19.18 -17.16
CA HIS A 79 1.72 19.14 -16.12
C HIS A 79 2.95 18.36 -16.56
N VAL A 80 4.10 18.68 -15.98
CA VAL A 80 5.32 17.92 -16.19
C VAL A 80 5.21 16.60 -15.44
N ARG A 81 5.39 15.47 -16.17
CA ARG A 81 5.34 14.14 -15.57
C ARG A 81 6.60 13.88 -14.74
N PRO A 82 6.50 13.67 -13.43
CA PRO A 82 7.63 13.23 -12.63
C PRO A 82 7.99 11.77 -12.94
N SER A 83 9.24 11.38 -12.67
CA SER A 83 9.63 9.97 -12.72
C SER A 83 8.91 9.20 -11.60
N LEU A 84 8.29 8.08 -11.95
CA LEU A 84 7.69 7.19 -10.98
C LEU A 84 8.78 6.31 -10.33
N VAL A 85 8.99 6.47 -9.04
CA VAL A 85 9.87 5.62 -8.24
C VAL A 85 9.06 4.44 -7.73
N SER A 86 9.45 3.24 -8.13
CA SER A 86 8.79 1.99 -7.75
C SER A 86 9.68 1.23 -6.78
N ASP A 87 9.22 1.03 -5.54
CA ASP A 87 10.05 0.46 -4.49
C ASP A 87 9.26 -0.48 -3.55
N MET A 88 9.94 -1.52 -3.06
CA MET A 88 9.34 -2.52 -2.17
C MET A 88 8.95 -1.96 -0.80
N HIS A 89 9.58 -0.87 -0.36
CA HIS A 89 9.26 -0.25 0.93
C HIS A 89 7.81 0.28 0.99
N PHE A 90 7.18 0.53 -0.17
CA PHE A 90 5.78 0.96 -0.27
C PHE A 90 4.78 -0.19 -0.44
N ARG A 91 5.20 -1.45 -0.35
CA ARG A 91 4.29 -2.60 -0.40
C ARG A 91 3.36 -2.63 0.82
N GLU A 92 2.20 -3.25 0.63
CA GLU A 92 1.35 -3.73 1.73
C GLU A 92 2.12 -4.72 2.62
N GLN A 93 1.60 -5.05 3.81
CA GLN A 93 2.14 -6.09 4.67
C GLN A 93 2.41 -7.38 3.88
N PHE A 94 3.54 -8.02 4.15
CA PHE A 94 3.78 -9.39 3.68
C PHE A 94 3.02 -10.38 4.57
N TYR A 95 2.13 -11.14 3.96
CA TYR A 95 1.30 -12.12 4.66
C TYR A 95 1.93 -13.52 4.75
N GLY A 96 3.17 -13.72 4.27
CA GLY A 96 3.90 -14.97 4.33
C GLY A 96 3.11 -16.13 3.71
N TYR A 97 2.99 -17.23 4.46
CA TYR A 97 2.21 -18.41 4.06
C TYR A 97 0.75 -18.10 3.69
N PHE A 98 0.19 -17.02 4.23
CA PHE A 98 -1.21 -16.66 4.00
C PHE A 98 -1.43 -15.81 2.75
N GLU A 99 -0.40 -15.48 1.97
CA GLU A 99 -0.57 -14.80 0.69
C GLU A 99 -1.51 -15.58 -0.24
N GLY A 100 -2.58 -14.93 -0.71
CA GLY A 100 -3.59 -15.56 -1.56
C GLY A 100 -4.56 -16.50 -0.86
N GLN A 101 -4.45 -16.70 0.45
CA GLN A 101 -5.41 -17.48 1.23
C GLN A 101 -6.73 -16.71 1.43
N ASP A 102 -7.82 -17.44 1.69
CA ASP A 102 -9.07 -16.83 2.10
C ASP A 102 -8.89 -16.06 3.42
N MET A 103 -9.39 -14.81 3.43
CA MET A 103 -9.23 -13.92 4.59
C MET A 103 -9.83 -14.53 5.89
N SER A 104 -10.96 -15.24 5.77
CA SER A 104 -11.61 -15.83 6.93
C SER A 104 -10.76 -16.95 7.53
N VAL A 105 -10.11 -17.75 6.69
CA VAL A 105 -9.22 -18.83 7.11
C VAL A 105 -7.98 -18.24 7.80
N ALA A 106 -7.33 -17.27 7.16
CA ALA A 106 -6.12 -16.65 7.68
C ALA A 106 -6.35 -15.97 9.03
N TRP A 107 -7.41 -15.16 9.13
CA TRP A 107 -7.70 -14.43 10.38
C TRP A 107 -8.26 -15.33 11.49
N THR A 108 -8.88 -16.47 11.14
CA THR A 108 -9.25 -17.49 12.14
C THR A 108 -7.99 -18.20 12.66
N ALA A 109 -7.05 -18.52 11.78
CA ALA A 109 -5.78 -19.13 12.19
C ALA A 109 -4.97 -18.18 13.10
N ALA A 110 -4.86 -16.91 12.73
CA ALA A 110 -4.13 -15.91 13.52
C ALA A 110 -4.81 -15.60 14.86
N GLY A 111 -6.12 -15.41 14.86
CA GLY A 111 -6.87 -14.99 16.05
C GLY A 111 -7.27 -16.13 17.01
N GLY A 112 -7.45 -17.34 16.47
CA GLY A 112 -7.98 -18.48 17.24
C GLY A 112 -7.20 -18.79 18.52
N PRO A 113 -5.87 -18.93 18.50
CA PRO A 113 -5.05 -19.15 19.69
C PRO A 113 -5.22 -18.08 20.77
N HIS A 114 -5.58 -16.85 20.38
CA HIS A 114 -5.78 -15.69 21.25
C HIS A 114 -7.26 -15.45 21.58
N GLY A 115 -8.16 -16.38 21.26
CA GLY A 115 -9.59 -16.25 21.51
C GLY A 115 -10.31 -15.18 20.70
N ALA A 116 -9.72 -14.76 19.56
CA ALA A 116 -10.34 -13.86 18.60
C ALA A 116 -10.84 -14.65 17.38
N LYS A 117 -12.02 -14.28 16.85
CA LYS A 117 -12.69 -15.05 15.79
C LYS A 117 -12.33 -14.59 14.36
N ASN A 118 -11.89 -13.34 14.22
CA ASN A 118 -11.64 -12.70 12.94
C ASN A 118 -10.78 -11.45 13.14
N TYR A 119 -10.42 -10.79 12.04
CA TYR A 119 -9.63 -9.55 12.03
C TYR A 119 -10.17 -8.47 12.99
N ASN A 120 -11.46 -8.15 12.89
CA ASN A 120 -12.06 -7.10 13.72
C ASN A 120 -12.04 -7.45 15.21
N ASP A 121 -12.14 -8.72 15.54
CA ASP A 121 -12.04 -9.22 16.91
C ASP A 121 -10.62 -9.06 17.46
N ILE A 122 -9.59 -9.31 16.64
CA ILE A 122 -8.18 -9.07 16.99
C ILE A 122 -7.98 -7.58 17.25
N VAL A 123 -8.35 -6.72 16.29
CA VAL A 123 -8.20 -5.27 16.42
C VAL A 123 -8.88 -4.72 17.66
N ARG A 124 -10.12 -5.16 17.94
CA ARG A 124 -10.89 -4.70 19.09
C ARG A 124 -10.27 -5.10 20.43
N LYS A 125 -9.72 -6.32 20.52
CA LYS A 125 -9.19 -6.88 21.77
C LYS A 125 -7.74 -6.51 22.04
N TYR A 126 -6.95 -6.44 20.99
CA TYR A 126 -5.48 -6.39 21.09
C TYR A 126 -4.83 -5.22 20.31
N GLY A 127 -5.62 -4.48 19.51
CA GLY A 127 -5.12 -3.40 18.67
C GLY A 127 -4.67 -3.88 17.29
N LEU A 128 -4.33 -2.92 16.43
CA LEU A 128 -3.96 -3.16 15.03
C LEU A 128 -2.62 -3.91 14.90
N ALA A 129 -1.63 -3.58 15.72
CA ALA A 129 -0.32 -4.23 15.73
C ALA A 129 -0.44 -5.75 15.89
N ALA A 130 -1.30 -6.20 16.80
CA ALA A 130 -1.52 -7.62 17.06
C ALA A 130 -2.03 -8.41 15.84
N THR A 131 -2.63 -7.77 14.85
CA THR A 131 -3.04 -8.46 13.62
C THR A 131 -1.82 -8.99 12.86
N ARG A 132 -0.74 -8.20 12.79
CA ARG A 132 0.51 -8.59 12.13
C ARG A 132 1.26 -9.64 12.92
N ASP A 133 1.41 -9.42 14.24
CA ASP A 133 2.16 -10.31 15.11
C ASP A 133 1.51 -11.69 15.19
N PHE A 134 0.19 -11.76 15.36
CA PHE A 134 -0.55 -13.03 15.42
C PHE A 134 -0.54 -13.77 14.08
N LEU A 135 -0.55 -13.02 12.95
CA LEU A 135 -0.43 -13.66 11.64
C LEU A 135 0.95 -14.28 11.44
N LYS A 136 2.02 -13.57 11.83
CA LYS A 136 3.38 -14.09 11.82
C LYS A 136 3.52 -15.30 12.74
N GLU A 137 2.94 -15.27 13.94
CA GLU A 137 2.94 -16.41 14.86
C GLU A 137 2.23 -17.64 14.27
N ALA A 138 1.11 -17.42 13.55
CA ALA A 138 0.34 -18.49 12.92
C ALA A 138 0.97 -19.02 11.62
N ASP A 139 1.90 -18.26 11.01
CA ASP A 139 2.63 -18.67 9.82
C ASP A 139 3.63 -19.77 10.18
N PRO A 140 3.49 -21.00 9.64
CA PRO A 140 4.38 -22.11 9.98
C PRO A 140 5.85 -21.90 9.57
N PHE A 141 6.12 -20.93 8.69
CA PHE A 141 7.46 -20.55 8.24
C PHE A 141 7.96 -19.27 8.88
N HIS A 142 7.08 -18.53 9.58
CA HIS A 142 7.35 -17.22 10.16
C HIS A 142 7.84 -16.17 9.15
N ASP A 143 7.43 -16.30 7.87
CA ASP A 143 7.79 -15.40 6.78
C ASP A 143 6.95 -14.11 6.79
N ALA A 144 5.70 -14.14 7.34
CA ALA A 144 4.87 -12.96 7.44
C ALA A 144 5.55 -11.85 8.24
N GLU A 145 5.32 -10.58 7.87
CA GLU A 145 5.84 -9.44 8.63
C GLU A 145 5.14 -9.31 10.00
N SER A 146 5.93 -9.16 11.07
CA SER A 146 5.47 -8.62 12.34
C SER A 146 5.15 -7.13 12.24
N ASP A 147 4.52 -6.55 13.26
CA ASP A 147 4.27 -5.11 13.30
C ASP A 147 5.57 -4.28 13.25
N ASN A 148 6.59 -4.73 13.98
CA ASN A 148 7.89 -4.06 13.98
C ASN A 148 8.60 -4.11 12.62
N GLU A 149 8.61 -5.26 11.93
CA GLU A 149 9.23 -5.41 10.61
C GLU A 149 8.50 -4.58 9.56
N TYR A 150 7.15 -4.58 9.61
CA TYR A 150 6.32 -3.76 8.73
C TYR A 150 6.64 -2.26 8.87
N TRP A 151 6.64 -1.74 10.09
CA TRP A 151 6.89 -0.32 10.33
C TRP A 151 8.32 0.10 10.02
N HIS A 152 9.31 -0.76 10.31
CA HIS A 152 10.69 -0.49 9.93
C HIS A 152 10.83 -0.30 8.42
N ARG A 153 10.25 -1.21 7.64
CA ARG A 153 10.25 -1.10 6.18
C ARG A 153 9.49 0.15 5.68
N VAL A 154 8.34 0.47 6.27
CA VAL A 154 7.57 1.67 5.89
C VAL A 154 8.32 2.95 6.24
N GLU A 155 8.99 3.01 7.39
CA GLU A 155 9.83 4.14 7.79
C GLU A 155 11.01 4.34 6.82
N ASP A 156 11.64 3.26 6.38
CA ASP A 156 12.68 3.32 5.33
C ASP A 156 12.10 3.89 4.02
N GLY A 157 10.86 3.54 3.67
CA GLY A 157 10.16 4.12 2.52
C GLY A 157 9.92 5.63 2.67
N PHE A 158 9.51 6.10 3.84
CA PHE A 158 9.38 7.54 4.09
C PHE A 158 10.74 8.25 4.12
N ALA A 159 11.80 7.60 4.56
CA ALA A 159 13.16 8.14 4.47
C ALA A 159 13.59 8.36 3.01
N LEU A 160 13.25 7.42 2.09
CA LEU A 160 13.51 7.59 0.65
C LEU A 160 12.82 8.85 0.07
N ILE A 161 11.62 9.18 0.56
CA ILE A 161 10.92 10.40 0.17
C ILE A 161 11.64 11.63 0.75
N ALA A 162 11.88 11.64 2.06
CA ALA A 162 12.48 12.76 2.77
C ALA A 162 13.90 13.09 2.28
N ASP A 163 14.67 12.08 1.89
CA ASP A 163 16.05 12.22 1.41
C ASP A 163 16.15 12.55 -0.09
N ASN A 164 15.02 12.74 -0.78
CA ASN A 164 15.04 13.09 -2.20
C ASN A 164 15.56 14.53 -2.40
N PRO A 165 16.77 14.70 -2.97
CA PRO A 165 17.41 16.01 -3.08
C PRO A 165 16.74 16.98 -4.08
N ARG A 166 15.74 16.51 -4.83
CA ARG A 166 14.98 17.30 -5.78
C ARG A 166 13.78 17.99 -5.16
N LEU A 167 13.36 17.55 -3.97
CA LEU A 167 12.19 18.10 -3.29
C LEU A 167 12.53 19.40 -2.57
N LYS A 168 11.56 20.31 -2.53
CA LYS A 168 11.63 21.62 -1.88
C LYS A 168 10.48 21.78 -0.91
N ASP A 169 10.61 22.73 -0.02
CA ASP A 169 9.54 23.10 0.91
C ASP A 169 8.24 23.49 0.15
N GLY A 170 7.15 22.86 0.52
CA GLY A 170 5.85 23.05 -0.12
C GLY A 170 5.56 22.14 -1.31
N ASP A 171 6.50 21.29 -1.74
CA ASP A 171 6.28 20.38 -2.86
C ASP A 171 5.16 19.37 -2.59
N VAL A 172 4.48 18.98 -3.69
CA VAL A 172 3.37 18.03 -3.68
C VAL A 172 3.81 16.71 -4.30
N GLU A 173 3.54 15.61 -3.63
CA GLU A 173 3.98 14.28 -4.04
C GLU A 173 2.81 13.32 -4.13
N LEU A 174 2.89 12.39 -5.09
CA LEU A 174 1.99 11.24 -5.19
C LEU A 174 2.66 10.04 -4.53
N LEU A 175 2.05 9.49 -3.49
CA LEU A 175 2.46 8.23 -2.88
C LEU A 175 1.35 7.20 -3.02
N TYR A 176 1.73 6.02 -3.53
CA TYR A 176 0.82 4.96 -3.88
C TYR A 176 1.22 3.61 -3.24
#